data_5b232613193f589a3b9016d3f7ccf380
#
_entry.id   5b232613193f589a3b9016d3f7ccf380
#
_cell.length_a   1.000
_cell.length_b   1.000
_cell.length_c   1.000
_cell.angle_alpha   90.00
_cell.angle_beta   90.00
_cell.angle_gamma   90.00
#
_symmetry.space_group_name_H-M   'P 1'
#
loop_
_entity.id
_entity.type
_entity.pdbx_description
1 polymer ?
#
loop_
_entity_poly.entity_id
_entity_poly.type
_entity_poly.pdbx_seq_one_letter_code
_entity_poly.pdbx_strand_id
1 'polypeptide(L)'
;MTVRSRVLLPFLAAAALAAAATCTVGGPEPVAGPAAVAAPPAQAPPITLRNVSSSMKIGVMGDFGNASPVQYQTAAQMFKTYQTFPYEVVLLTGDNLYGDERPQDFEEKFNKPYKPLLDAGVKFYASLGNHDSREQRFFKPFNMDGKLYYSFKAPKQDVRFFAFESTYPEPEQVAWLEKELKASGEAWKVMFFHHPLYSSGERHGSDTQLRDVLEPLFIKYNVSLVLTGHDHFYERTKPQKGIVYFVLGAGGQLRTGNINRSTGLTAKGFDTDTSFMVGEFIGDEFVFQAISRTGQVIDSGIITRRKQVEGGVAGVR
;
A
#
# COMPACT_ATOMS: atom_id res chain seq x y z
N MET A 1 -60.10 -4.90 -31.19
CA MET A 1 -61.20 -5.58 -30.47
C MET A 1 -60.80 -5.58 -29.02
N THR A 2 -61.25 -4.55 -28.29
CA THR A 2 -62.36 -4.48 -27.32
C THR A 2 -62.37 -5.69 -26.36
N VAL A 3 -62.22 -5.49 -25.04
CA VAL A 3 -63.28 -5.06 -24.14
C VAL A 3 -62.70 -4.57 -22.80
N ARG A 4 -63.22 -3.43 -22.33
CA ARG A 4 -63.09 -2.90 -20.97
C ARG A 4 -64.06 -3.63 -20.03
N SER A 5 -63.72 -3.80 -18.77
CA SER A 5 -64.71 -3.95 -17.70
C SER A 5 -64.32 -3.15 -16.48
N ARG A 6 -65.18 -2.19 -16.15
CA ARG A 6 -65.23 -1.44 -14.90
C ARG A 6 -66.09 -2.22 -13.91
N VAL A 7 -65.75 -2.25 -12.63
CA VAL A 7 -66.69 -2.58 -11.55
C VAL A 7 -66.59 -1.51 -10.47
N LEU A 8 -67.75 -1.10 -10.04
CA LEU A 8 -68.10 0.00 -9.12
C LEU A 8 -67.95 -0.41 -7.64
N LEU A 9 -67.66 0.61 -6.83
CA LEU A 9 -67.78 0.62 -5.35
C LEU A 9 -69.25 0.42 -4.87
N PRO A 10 -69.38 0.11 -3.58
CA PRO A 10 -70.42 0.79 -2.80
C PRO A 10 -69.87 1.49 -1.55
N PHE A 11 -70.46 2.68 -1.32
CA PHE A 11 -70.40 3.46 -0.09
C PHE A 11 -71.16 2.74 1.05
N LEU A 12 -70.59 2.81 2.26
CA LEU A 12 -71.34 2.61 3.49
C LEU A 12 -70.97 3.72 4.48
N ALA A 13 -72.03 4.47 4.84
CA ALA A 13 -72.00 5.50 5.87
C ALA A 13 -72.13 4.82 7.25
N ALA A 14 -71.36 5.27 8.23
CA ALA A 14 -71.63 4.95 9.62
C ALA A 14 -71.42 6.19 10.52
N ALA A 15 -72.24 6.29 11.47
CA ALA A 15 -72.64 7.44 12.30
C ALA A 15 -71.55 7.90 13.29
N ALA A 16 -71.58 9.20 13.58
CA ALA A 16 -70.77 9.85 14.61
C ALA A 16 -71.36 9.57 16.02
N LEU A 17 -70.44 9.18 16.93
CA LEU A 17 -70.59 9.27 18.36
C LEU A 17 -69.68 10.35 18.89
N ALA A 18 -70.19 11.43 19.42
CA ALA A 18 -69.43 12.48 20.10
C ALA A 18 -69.09 12.03 21.54
N ALA A 19 -67.79 11.85 21.85
CA ALA A 19 -67.34 11.78 23.22
C ALA A 19 -66.49 13.01 23.54
N ALA A 20 -66.99 13.81 24.53
CA ALA A 20 -66.26 14.96 25.04
C ALA A 20 -65.05 14.49 25.83
N ALA A 21 -63.84 14.81 25.35
CA ALA A 21 -62.62 14.62 26.09
C ALA A 21 -62.07 15.97 26.54
N THR A 22 -61.85 16.11 27.82
CA THR A 22 -61.25 17.25 28.52
C THR A 22 -59.82 17.46 28.06
N CYS A 23 -59.49 18.65 27.52
CA CYS A 23 -58.15 19.06 27.20
C CYS A 23 -57.33 19.30 28.49
N THR A 24 -56.40 18.43 28.78
CA THR A 24 -55.26 18.78 29.63
C THR A 24 -54.17 19.38 28.75
N VAL A 25 -53.82 20.63 28.98
CA VAL A 25 -52.72 21.34 28.33
C VAL A 25 -51.40 20.74 28.82
N GLY A 26 -50.85 19.82 28.09
CA GLY A 26 -49.47 19.34 28.28
C GLY A 26 -48.51 20.40 27.75
N GLY A 27 -47.62 20.89 28.61
CA GLY A 27 -46.52 21.77 28.21
C GLY A 27 -45.60 21.06 27.18
N PRO A 28 -44.82 21.84 26.41
CA PRO A 28 -43.93 21.25 25.43
C PRO A 28 -42.87 20.35 26.09
N GLU A 29 -42.76 19.10 25.61
CA GLU A 29 -41.65 18.22 25.99
C GLU A 29 -40.32 18.86 25.57
N PRO A 30 -39.25 18.74 26.37
CA PRO A 30 -37.94 19.22 25.99
C PRO A 30 -37.42 18.40 24.79
N VAL A 31 -37.22 19.07 23.65
CA VAL A 31 -36.58 18.49 22.47
C VAL A 31 -35.17 18.07 22.87
N ALA A 32 -34.91 16.78 22.86
CA ALA A 32 -33.56 16.26 23.09
C ALA A 32 -32.64 16.84 22.01
N GLY A 33 -31.66 17.66 22.42
CA GLY A 33 -30.65 18.19 21.52
C GLY A 33 -29.86 17.04 20.87
N PRO A 34 -29.28 17.27 19.68
CA PRO A 34 -28.50 16.24 19.01
C PRO A 34 -27.41 15.72 19.93
N ALA A 35 -27.35 14.40 20.11
CA ALA A 35 -26.31 13.75 20.91
C ALA A 35 -24.94 14.18 20.37
N ALA A 36 -24.09 14.71 21.23
CA ALA A 36 -22.73 15.09 20.88
C ALA A 36 -22.02 13.86 20.35
N VAL A 37 -21.67 13.88 19.05
CA VAL A 37 -20.82 12.84 18.43
C VAL A 37 -19.48 12.91 19.18
N ALA A 38 -19.14 11.85 19.90
CA ALA A 38 -17.87 11.76 20.59
C ALA A 38 -16.73 11.99 19.58
N ALA A 39 -15.83 12.92 19.89
CA ALA A 39 -14.65 13.15 19.06
C ALA A 39 -13.86 11.83 18.95
N PRO A 40 -13.35 11.48 17.74
CA PRO A 40 -12.54 10.29 17.60
C PRO A 40 -11.35 10.35 18.58
N PRO A 41 -10.94 9.21 19.16
CA PRO A 41 -9.81 9.19 20.10
C PRO A 41 -8.58 9.79 19.45
N ALA A 42 -7.87 10.66 20.17
CA ALA A 42 -6.65 11.29 19.70
C ALA A 42 -5.66 10.20 19.24
N GLN A 43 -5.20 10.30 18.00
CA GLN A 43 -4.20 9.38 17.47
C GLN A 43 -2.89 9.56 18.26
N ALA A 44 -2.27 8.43 18.63
CA ALA A 44 -0.93 8.48 19.21
C ALA A 44 0.02 9.24 18.27
N PRO A 45 1.00 10.02 18.80
CA PRO A 45 1.95 10.70 17.95
C PRO A 45 2.71 9.71 17.08
N PRO A 46 3.07 10.09 15.84
CA PRO A 46 3.78 9.19 14.93
C PRO A 46 5.15 8.80 15.52
N ILE A 47 5.55 7.54 15.29
CA ILE A 47 6.86 7.05 15.68
C ILE A 47 7.93 7.83 14.89
N THR A 48 8.90 8.38 15.59
CA THR A 48 10.00 9.13 14.99
C THR A 48 11.05 8.19 14.43
N LEU A 49 11.51 8.44 13.20
CA LEU A 49 12.68 7.77 12.63
C LEU A 49 13.91 8.11 13.48
N ARG A 50 14.73 7.11 13.80
CA ARG A 50 15.90 7.30 14.68
C ARG A 50 17.06 7.96 13.96
N ASN A 51 17.10 7.89 12.62
CA ASN A 51 18.11 8.47 11.74
C ASN A 51 19.54 8.10 12.12
N VAL A 52 19.75 6.83 12.47
CA VAL A 52 21.07 6.32 12.91
C VAL A 52 22.01 6.25 11.69
N SER A 53 23.27 6.66 11.85
CA SER A 53 24.26 6.68 10.75
C SER A 53 24.58 5.29 10.19
N SER A 54 24.54 4.26 11.04
CA SER A 54 24.79 2.86 10.66
C SER A 54 23.55 2.13 10.13
N SER A 55 22.34 2.74 10.20
CA SER A 55 21.13 2.13 9.68
C SER A 55 21.13 2.09 8.15
N MET A 56 20.43 1.11 7.57
CA MET A 56 20.09 1.09 6.15
C MET A 56 18.80 1.82 5.92
N LYS A 57 18.87 2.96 5.24
CA LYS A 57 17.70 3.83 5.00
C LYS A 57 17.18 3.65 3.60
N ILE A 58 15.86 3.53 3.47
CA ILE A 58 15.17 3.36 2.19
C ILE A 58 14.01 4.33 2.02
N GLY A 59 13.72 4.66 0.77
CA GLY A 59 12.42 5.16 0.31
C GLY A 59 11.69 4.07 -0.47
N VAL A 60 10.36 4.12 -0.53
CA VAL A 60 9.54 3.17 -1.31
C VAL A 60 8.34 3.88 -1.90
N MET A 61 8.04 3.61 -3.17
CA MET A 61 6.82 4.04 -3.86
C MET A 61 6.53 3.16 -5.07
N GLY A 62 5.30 3.18 -5.54
CA GLY A 62 4.87 2.58 -6.81
C GLY A 62 3.85 3.45 -7.52
N ASP A 63 3.47 3.06 -8.75
CA ASP A 63 2.35 3.65 -9.49
C ASP A 63 2.48 5.18 -9.66
N PHE A 64 3.61 5.64 -10.20
CA PHE A 64 3.94 7.06 -10.10
C PHE A 64 4.13 7.79 -11.44
N GLY A 65 4.72 7.16 -12.46
CA GLY A 65 5.25 7.83 -13.66
C GLY A 65 4.20 8.30 -14.66
N ASN A 66 3.46 9.38 -14.36
CA ASN A 66 2.42 9.94 -15.21
C ASN A 66 2.67 11.41 -15.64
N ALA A 67 3.80 12.00 -15.22
CA ALA A 67 4.19 13.41 -15.46
C ALA A 67 3.17 14.44 -14.94
N SER A 68 2.28 14.06 -14.04
CA SER A 68 1.30 15.00 -13.47
C SER A 68 1.93 15.96 -12.45
N PRO A 69 1.31 17.12 -12.22
CA PRO A 69 1.74 18.02 -11.13
C PRO A 69 1.78 17.32 -9.76
N VAL A 70 0.89 16.35 -9.54
CA VAL A 70 0.81 15.57 -8.28
C VAL A 70 2.05 14.69 -8.11
N GLN A 71 2.49 14.01 -9.17
CA GLN A 71 3.74 13.24 -9.15
C GLN A 71 4.94 14.13 -8.81
N TYR A 72 5.06 15.30 -9.47
CA TYR A 72 6.15 16.24 -9.21
C TYR A 72 6.16 16.75 -7.76
N GLN A 73 4.98 17.01 -7.21
CA GLN A 73 4.84 17.42 -5.80
C GLN A 73 5.22 16.30 -4.83
N THR A 74 4.85 15.05 -5.13
CA THR A 74 5.27 13.88 -4.35
C THR A 74 6.79 13.72 -4.40
N ALA A 75 7.41 13.84 -5.58
CA ALA A 75 8.85 13.78 -5.75
C ALA A 75 9.58 14.92 -5.00
N ALA A 76 9.03 16.13 -5.04
CA ALA A 76 9.55 17.26 -4.27
C ALA A 76 9.49 17.02 -2.75
N GLN A 77 8.38 16.42 -2.26
CA GLN A 77 8.27 16.05 -0.86
C GLN A 77 9.23 14.91 -0.48
N MET A 78 9.48 13.96 -1.37
CA MET A 78 10.50 12.92 -1.18
C MET A 78 11.89 13.55 -1.01
N PHE A 79 12.25 14.52 -1.85
CA PHE A 79 13.53 15.23 -1.72
C PHE A 79 13.60 16.05 -0.42
N LYS A 80 12.54 16.74 -0.05
CA LYS A 80 12.46 17.46 1.24
C LYS A 80 12.66 16.50 2.42
N THR A 81 12.08 15.31 2.37
CA THR A 81 12.29 14.28 3.39
C THR A 81 13.73 13.78 3.40
N TYR A 82 14.33 13.58 2.21
CA TYR A 82 15.74 13.19 2.08
C TYR A 82 16.70 14.16 2.77
N GLN A 83 16.44 15.46 2.73
CA GLN A 83 17.29 16.47 3.35
C GLN A 83 17.40 16.28 4.88
N THR A 84 16.42 15.69 5.54
CA THR A 84 16.42 15.43 6.99
C THR A 84 16.62 13.95 7.33
N PHE A 85 16.33 13.07 6.39
CA PHE A 85 16.48 11.61 6.50
C PHE A 85 17.11 11.08 5.21
N PRO A 86 18.45 11.13 5.08
CA PRO A 86 19.15 10.80 3.83
C PRO A 86 19.18 9.29 3.57
N TYR A 87 18.18 8.80 2.83
CA TYR A 87 18.12 7.41 2.39
C TYR A 87 18.96 7.15 1.15
N GLU A 88 19.62 5.99 1.12
CA GLU A 88 20.54 5.64 0.03
C GLU A 88 19.85 4.95 -1.15
N VAL A 89 18.71 4.33 -0.90
CA VAL A 89 17.98 3.48 -1.84
C VAL A 89 16.51 3.87 -1.89
N VAL A 90 15.93 3.85 -3.10
CA VAL A 90 14.48 3.87 -3.32
C VAL A 90 14.10 2.57 -4.02
N LEU A 91 13.11 1.87 -3.48
CA LEU A 91 12.48 0.70 -4.10
C LEU A 91 11.23 1.15 -4.84
N LEU A 92 11.15 0.78 -6.12
CA LEU A 92 9.99 1.06 -6.98
C LEU A 92 9.17 -0.22 -7.14
N THR A 93 7.90 -0.17 -6.75
CA THR A 93 7.03 -1.35 -6.71
C THR A 93 6.19 -1.52 -7.98
N GLY A 94 6.70 -1.08 -9.12
CA GLY A 94 6.07 -1.24 -10.45
C GLY A 94 5.14 -0.11 -10.83
N ASP A 95 4.62 -0.20 -12.06
CA ASP A 95 3.93 0.88 -12.76
C ASP A 95 4.77 2.16 -12.72
N ASN A 96 6.02 1.99 -13.16
CA ASN A 96 7.03 3.04 -13.13
C ASN A 96 6.72 4.14 -14.15
N LEU A 97 6.14 3.77 -15.31
CA LEU A 97 5.69 4.69 -16.35
C LEU A 97 4.29 4.28 -16.86
N TYR A 98 3.40 5.25 -16.98
CA TYR A 98 2.09 5.07 -17.61
C TYR A 98 2.09 5.63 -19.03
N GLY A 99 1.50 4.89 -19.99
CA GLY A 99 1.41 5.27 -21.39
C GLY A 99 2.72 5.03 -22.14
N ASP A 100 3.15 5.97 -23.00
CA ASP A 100 4.33 5.80 -23.84
C ASP A 100 5.64 5.77 -23.04
N GLU A 101 6.62 5.02 -23.55
CA GLU A 101 7.95 4.83 -22.97
C GLU A 101 9.07 5.26 -23.95
N ARG A 102 8.87 6.38 -24.63
CA ARG A 102 9.91 7.01 -25.47
C ARG A 102 10.98 7.68 -24.60
N PRO A 103 12.15 8.00 -25.08
CA PRO A 103 13.21 8.66 -24.29
C PRO A 103 12.72 9.91 -23.55
N GLN A 104 11.87 10.75 -24.18
CA GLN A 104 11.28 11.92 -23.54
C GLN A 104 10.30 11.57 -22.39
N ASP A 105 9.64 10.41 -22.46
CA ASP A 105 8.72 9.98 -21.42
C ASP A 105 9.49 9.59 -20.15
N PHE A 106 10.63 8.91 -20.27
CA PHE A 106 11.55 8.67 -19.15
C PHE A 106 12.07 9.98 -18.55
N GLU A 107 12.35 10.96 -19.39
CA GLU A 107 12.80 12.28 -18.93
C GLU A 107 11.72 12.97 -18.10
N GLU A 108 10.49 13.09 -18.62
CA GLU A 108 9.39 13.80 -17.97
C GLU A 108 8.81 13.05 -16.76
N LYS A 109 8.74 11.72 -16.85
CA LYS A 109 8.07 10.90 -15.84
C LYS A 109 9.02 10.40 -14.75
N PHE A 110 10.34 10.42 -14.99
CA PHE A 110 11.32 9.92 -14.02
C PHE A 110 12.49 10.87 -13.80
N ASN A 111 13.32 11.15 -14.82
CA ASN A 111 14.56 11.88 -14.60
C ASN A 111 14.32 13.27 -14.00
N LYS A 112 13.41 14.07 -14.56
CA LYS A 112 13.11 15.44 -14.08
C LYS A 112 12.55 15.47 -12.66
N PRO A 113 11.43 14.74 -12.33
CA PRO A 113 10.86 14.83 -10.99
C PRO A 113 11.82 14.32 -9.90
N TYR A 114 12.62 13.29 -10.19
CA TYR A 114 13.55 12.71 -9.21
C TYR A 114 15.00 13.18 -9.37
N LYS A 115 15.27 14.16 -10.25
CA LYS A 115 16.62 14.69 -10.48
C LYS A 115 17.36 15.07 -9.19
N PRO A 116 16.75 15.76 -8.21
CA PRO A 116 17.47 16.11 -6.99
C PRO A 116 17.95 14.90 -6.18
N LEU A 117 17.19 13.79 -6.18
CA LEU A 117 17.58 12.53 -5.53
C LEU A 117 18.67 11.80 -6.32
N LEU A 118 18.54 11.78 -7.66
CA LEU A 118 19.54 11.19 -8.55
C LEU A 118 20.89 11.93 -8.44
N ASP A 119 20.88 13.27 -8.44
CA ASP A 119 22.09 14.09 -8.26
C ASP A 119 22.73 13.89 -6.87
N ALA A 120 21.92 13.59 -5.85
CA ALA A 120 22.39 13.25 -4.52
C ALA A 120 22.95 11.82 -4.42
N GLY A 121 22.92 11.04 -5.50
CA GLY A 121 23.46 9.68 -5.57
C GLY A 121 22.53 8.58 -5.05
N VAL A 122 21.26 8.88 -4.78
CA VAL A 122 20.25 7.89 -4.38
C VAL A 122 20.07 6.85 -5.50
N LYS A 123 20.11 5.57 -5.17
CA LYS A 123 19.92 4.47 -6.11
C LYS A 123 18.45 4.04 -6.15
N PHE A 124 17.89 3.98 -7.34
CA PHE A 124 16.54 3.47 -7.54
C PHE A 124 16.61 2.02 -8.04
N TYR A 125 15.90 1.11 -7.39
CA TYR A 125 15.79 -0.29 -7.78
C TYR A 125 14.34 -0.59 -8.11
N ALA A 126 14.05 -0.98 -9.36
CA ALA A 126 12.69 -1.15 -9.82
C ALA A 126 12.27 -2.63 -9.90
N SER A 127 11.00 -2.90 -9.59
CA SER A 127 10.26 -4.00 -10.18
C SER A 127 9.35 -3.45 -11.29
N LEU A 128 8.79 -4.32 -12.14
CA LEU A 128 7.87 -3.93 -13.18
C LEU A 128 6.43 -4.20 -12.75
N GLY A 129 5.52 -3.32 -13.22
CA GLY A 129 4.08 -3.49 -13.10
C GLY A 129 3.43 -3.81 -14.44
N ASN A 130 2.12 -3.95 -14.45
CA ASN A 130 1.37 -4.33 -15.65
C ASN A 130 1.26 -3.22 -16.70
N HIS A 131 1.57 -1.97 -16.35
CA HIS A 131 1.69 -0.86 -17.30
C HIS A 131 3.10 -0.68 -17.86
N ASP A 132 4.09 -1.37 -17.32
CA ASP A 132 5.49 -1.23 -17.70
C ASP A 132 5.87 -2.17 -18.85
N SER A 133 6.61 -1.66 -19.83
CA SER A 133 7.29 -2.51 -20.81
C SER A 133 8.45 -3.27 -20.14
N ARG A 134 8.63 -4.53 -20.51
CA ARG A 134 9.78 -5.33 -20.04
C ARG A 134 11.12 -4.74 -20.46
N GLU A 135 11.17 -3.80 -21.42
CA GLU A 135 12.38 -3.11 -21.86
C GLU A 135 12.87 -2.08 -20.85
N GLN A 136 12.03 -1.65 -19.89
CA GLN A 136 12.46 -0.79 -18.77
C GLN A 136 13.62 -1.42 -17.97
N ARG A 137 13.78 -2.75 -18.00
CA ARG A 137 14.93 -3.44 -17.37
C ARG A 137 16.30 -2.97 -17.85
N PHE A 138 16.37 -2.31 -19.02
CA PHE A 138 17.59 -1.74 -19.58
C PHE A 138 17.75 -0.24 -19.26
N PHE A 139 16.76 0.40 -18.64
CA PHE A 139 16.86 1.79 -18.24
C PHE A 139 17.78 1.90 -17.02
N LYS A 140 18.99 2.42 -17.25
CA LYS A 140 20.08 2.44 -16.26
C LYS A 140 19.70 2.96 -14.87
N PRO A 141 18.90 4.05 -14.73
CA PRO A 141 18.53 4.55 -13.41
C PRO A 141 17.70 3.57 -12.57
N PHE A 142 17.05 2.56 -13.16
CA PHE A 142 16.26 1.55 -12.44
C PHE A 142 17.10 0.42 -11.85
N ASN A 143 18.41 0.35 -12.14
CA ASN A 143 19.35 -0.63 -11.62
C ASN A 143 18.87 -2.09 -11.70
N MET A 144 18.15 -2.43 -12.75
CA MET A 144 17.69 -3.81 -13.03
C MET A 144 18.73 -4.64 -13.77
N ASP A 145 19.72 -4.00 -14.40
CA ASP A 145 20.82 -4.63 -15.14
C ASP A 145 20.35 -5.64 -16.19
N GLY A 146 19.26 -5.34 -16.90
CA GLY A 146 18.65 -6.21 -17.92
C GLY A 146 17.85 -7.39 -17.36
N LYS A 147 17.67 -7.51 -16.05
CA LYS A 147 16.96 -8.61 -15.39
C LYS A 147 15.52 -8.20 -15.07
N LEU A 148 14.57 -9.13 -15.18
CA LEU A 148 13.18 -8.92 -14.78
C LEU A 148 12.96 -9.21 -13.29
N TYR A 149 13.80 -10.05 -12.72
CA TYR A 149 13.82 -10.40 -11.29
C TYR A 149 15.28 -10.53 -10.84
N TYR A 150 15.55 -10.07 -9.65
CA TYR A 150 16.91 -10.03 -9.10
C TYR A 150 16.90 -9.84 -7.57
N SER A 151 18.05 -10.05 -6.94
CA SER A 151 18.25 -9.72 -5.55
C SER A 151 19.53 -8.92 -5.37
N PHE A 152 19.56 -8.10 -4.33
CA PHE A 152 20.78 -7.40 -3.94
C PHE A 152 20.88 -7.27 -2.43
N LYS A 153 22.13 -7.24 -1.94
CA LYS A 153 22.40 -7.01 -0.53
C LYS A 153 22.50 -5.50 -0.28
N ALA A 154 21.87 -5.04 0.80
CA ALA A 154 22.03 -3.66 1.24
C ALA A 154 23.48 -3.32 1.56
N PRO A 155 23.92 -2.07 1.33
CA PRO A 155 25.29 -1.66 1.65
C PRO A 155 25.57 -1.59 3.17
N LYS A 156 24.52 -1.46 3.97
CA LYS A 156 24.55 -1.43 5.44
C LYS A 156 23.53 -2.41 5.99
N GLN A 157 23.74 -2.89 7.20
CA GLN A 157 22.89 -3.88 7.86
C GLN A 157 22.84 -5.21 7.08
N ASP A 158 22.32 -6.24 7.70
CA ASP A 158 22.16 -7.54 7.06
C ASP A 158 20.76 -7.64 6.45
N VAL A 159 20.55 -6.91 5.35
CA VAL A 159 19.28 -6.83 4.61
C VAL A 159 19.50 -7.28 3.17
N ARG A 160 18.63 -8.17 2.70
CA ARG A 160 18.57 -8.57 1.30
C ARG A 160 17.22 -8.23 0.71
N PHE A 161 17.23 -7.52 -0.41
CA PHE A 161 16.07 -7.13 -1.18
C PHE A 161 15.90 -8.07 -2.38
N PHE A 162 14.65 -8.43 -2.67
CA PHE A 162 14.29 -9.31 -3.78
C PHE A 162 13.23 -8.63 -4.63
N ALA A 163 13.59 -8.30 -5.86
CA ALA A 163 12.67 -7.87 -6.89
C ALA A 163 12.07 -9.08 -7.59
N PHE A 164 10.76 -9.08 -7.78
CA PHE A 164 10.03 -10.15 -8.45
C PHE A 164 9.16 -9.56 -9.56
N GLU A 165 9.10 -10.22 -10.72
CA GLU A 165 8.19 -9.84 -11.80
C GLU A 165 6.85 -10.56 -11.60
N SER A 166 5.83 -9.80 -11.19
CA SER A 166 4.56 -10.34 -10.76
C SER A 166 3.47 -10.31 -11.83
N THR A 167 3.70 -9.64 -12.97
CA THR A 167 2.74 -9.60 -14.08
C THR A 167 2.71 -10.92 -14.86
N TYR A 168 3.89 -11.51 -15.07
CA TYR A 168 4.04 -12.78 -15.77
C TYR A 168 5.00 -13.71 -15.01
N PRO A 169 4.55 -14.25 -13.86
CA PRO A 169 5.38 -15.15 -13.07
C PRO A 169 5.59 -16.48 -13.81
N GLU A 170 6.87 -16.82 -14.01
CA GLU A 170 7.29 -18.07 -14.68
C GLU A 170 7.85 -19.05 -13.64
N PRO A 171 7.73 -20.38 -13.85
CA PRO A 171 8.24 -21.38 -12.90
C PRO A 171 9.73 -21.23 -12.60
N GLU A 172 10.54 -20.84 -13.58
CA GLU A 172 11.98 -20.58 -13.44
C GLU A 172 12.27 -19.44 -12.46
N GLN A 173 11.43 -18.40 -12.49
CA GLN A 173 11.53 -17.28 -11.56
C GLN A 173 11.23 -17.71 -10.13
N VAL A 174 10.21 -18.56 -9.94
CA VAL A 174 9.85 -19.10 -8.62
C VAL A 174 10.97 -19.98 -8.07
N ALA A 175 11.55 -20.85 -8.91
CA ALA A 175 12.68 -21.68 -8.54
C ALA A 175 13.93 -20.86 -8.19
N TRP A 176 14.18 -19.79 -8.97
CA TRP A 176 15.26 -18.83 -8.66
C TRP A 176 15.01 -18.14 -7.31
N LEU A 177 13.78 -17.67 -7.06
CA LEU A 177 13.44 -17.00 -5.81
C LEU A 177 13.65 -17.91 -4.60
N GLU A 178 13.21 -19.18 -4.68
CA GLU A 178 13.43 -20.14 -3.61
C GLU A 178 14.91 -20.34 -3.32
N LYS A 179 15.74 -20.50 -4.36
CA LYS A 179 17.19 -20.63 -4.23
C LYS A 179 17.81 -19.41 -3.55
N GLU A 180 17.44 -18.20 -3.97
CA GLU A 180 17.98 -16.94 -3.43
C GLU A 180 17.53 -16.71 -1.98
N LEU A 181 16.27 -16.97 -1.66
CA LEU A 181 15.75 -16.89 -0.28
C LEU A 181 16.51 -17.86 0.65
N LYS A 182 16.76 -19.08 0.19
CA LYS A 182 17.55 -20.08 0.95
C LYS A 182 18.98 -19.60 1.17
N ALA A 183 19.61 -19.05 0.13
CA ALA A 183 21.00 -18.60 0.19
C ALA A 183 21.21 -17.33 1.04
N SER A 184 20.14 -16.59 1.35
CA SER A 184 20.24 -15.34 2.14
C SER A 184 20.41 -15.54 3.65
N GLY A 185 20.34 -16.78 4.15
CA GLY A 185 20.58 -17.10 5.56
C GLY A 185 19.62 -16.34 6.50
N GLU A 186 20.17 -15.75 7.57
CA GLU A 186 19.43 -15.02 8.61
C GLU A 186 19.24 -13.52 8.33
N ALA A 187 19.60 -13.04 7.14
CA ALA A 187 19.39 -11.63 6.76
C ALA A 187 17.90 -11.24 6.81
N TRP A 188 17.63 -9.95 6.97
CA TRP A 188 16.32 -9.41 6.62
C TRP A 188 16.00 -9.76 5.16
N LYS A 189 14.83 -10.35 4.93
CA LYS A 189 14.32 -10.65 3.60
C LYS A 189 13.15 -9.74 3.32
N VAL A 190 13.34 -8.84 2.36
CA VAL A 190 12.38 -7.84 1.94
C VAL A 190 12.03 -8.10 0.47
N MET A 191 10.79 -8.43 0.22
CA MET A 191 10.27 -8.60 -1.14
C MET A 191 9.70 -7.27 -1.64
N PHE A 192 9.91 -6.94 -2.92
CA PHE A 192 9.21 -5.84 -3.58
C PHE A 192 8.84 -6.25 -5.01
N PHE A 193 7.57 -6.02 -5.35
CA PHE A 193 6.97 -6.35 -6.64
C PHE A 193 5.62 -5.64 -6.76
N HIS A 194 4.93 -5.79 -7.91
CA HIS A 194 3.78 -4.94 -8.20
C HIS A 194 2.46 -5.45 -7.60
N HIS A 195 2.00 -6.66 -7.95
CA HIS A 195 0.67 -7.16 -7.58
C HIS A 195 0.59 -7.60 -6.11
N PRO A 196 -0.31 -7.02 -5.29
CA PRO A 196 -0.35 -7.32 -3.86
C PRO A 196 -0.95 -8.70 -3.58
N LEU A 197 -0.26 -9.50 -2.73
CA LEU A 197 -0.81 -10.76 -2.23
C LEU A 197 -1.99 -10.51 -1.27
N TYR A 198 -1.97 -9.38 -0.59
CA TYR A 198 -3.02 -8.91 0.32
C TYR A 198 -3.26 -7.42 0.08
N SER A 199 -4.48 -7.09 -0.30
CA SER A 199 -4.96 -5.72 -0.48
C SER A 199 -6.46 -5.66 -0.18
N SER A 200 -6.89 -4.54 0.38
CA SER A 200 -8.30 -4.21 0.57
C SER A 200 -8.88 -3.40 -0.60
N GLY A 201 -8.19 -3.34 -1.73
CA GLY A 201 -8.66 -2.61 -2.90
C GLY A 201 -9.95 -3.21 -3.48
N GLU A 202 -10.95 -2.36 -3.71
CA GLU A 202 -12.21 -2.80 -4.33
C GLU A 202 -12.05 -3.09 -5.83
N ARG A 203 -11.11 -2.40 -6.48
CA ARG A 203 -10.92 -2.55 -7.93
C ARG A 203 -10.08 -3.76 -8.31
N HIS A 204 -8.96 -3.95 -7.65
CA HIS A 204 -8.04 -5.05 -7.96
C HIS A 204 -7.98 -6.02 -6.78
N GLY A 205 -7.63 -5.54 -5.59
CA GLY A 205 -7.58 -6.33 -4.37
C GLY A 205 -6.42 -7.32 -4.33
N SER A 206 -6.58 -8.37 -3.55
CA SER A 206 -5.55 -9.39 -3.34
C SER A 206 -5.39 -10.29 -4.55
N ASP A 207 -4.16 -10.48 -5.05
CA ASP A 207 -3.83 -11.54 -6.01
C ASP A 207 -3.68 -12.87 -5.27
N THR A 208 -4.76 -13.65 -5.26
CA THR A 208 -4.79 -14.92 -4.55
C THR A 208 -4.01 -16.02 -5.26
N GLN A 209 -3.90 -15.99 -6.58
CA GLN A 209 -3.15 -16.98 -7.35
C GLN A 209 -1.65 -16.80 -7.11
N LEU A 210 -1.16 -15.57 -7.18
CA LEU A 210 0.22 -15.26 -6.87
C LEU A 210 0.54 -15.55 -5.40
N ARG A 211 -0.41 -15.30 -4.48
CA ARG A 211 -0.27 -15.61 -3.06
C ARG A 211 -0.08 -17.11 -2.83
N ASP A 212 -0.86 -17.95 -3.49
CA ASP A 212 -0.77 -19.41 -3.35
C ASP A 212 0.62 -19.95 -3.76
N VAL A 213 1.30 -19.25 -4.67
CA VAL A 213 2.65 -19.60 -5.12
C VAL A 213 3.74 -19.05 -4.18
N LEU A 214 3.65 -17.78 -3.81
CA LEU A 214 4.76 -17.08 -3.15
C LEU A 214 4.71 -17.17 -1.62
N GLU A 215 3.54 -17.13 -1.00
CA GLU A 215 3.43 -17.08 0.46
C GLU A 215 4.02 -18.33 1.16
N PRO A 216 3.88 -19.58 0.63
CA PRO A 216 4.57 -20.73 1.20
C PRO A 216 6.10 -20.55 1.27
N LEU A 217 6.70 -19.95 0.25
CA LEU A 217 8.14 -19.64 0.24
C LEU A 217 8.48 -18.55 1.26
N PHE A 218 7.65 -17.52 1.35
CA PHE A 218 7.86 -16.42 2.31
C PHE A 218 7.80 -16.91 3.76
N ILE A 219 6.88 -17.83 4.06
CA ILE A 219 6.78 -18.45 5.38
C ILE A 219 8.00 -19.32 5.65
N LYS A 220 8.35 -20.19 4.71
CA LYS A 220 9.44 -21.17 4.84
C LYS A 220 10.80 -20.51 5.08
N TYR A 221 11.04 -19.36 4.43
CA TYR A 221 12.33 -18.67 4.46
C TYR A 221 12.34 -17.39 5.30
N ASN A 222 11.32 -17.18 6.15
CA ASN A 222 11.22 -16.04 7.08
C ASN A 222 11.27 -14.66 6.41
N VAL A 223 10.60 -14.48 5.27
CA VAL A 223 10.35 -13.14 4.72
C VAL A 223 9.60 -12.33 5.77
N SER A 224 10.05 -11.11 6.05
CA SER A 224 9.50 -10.27 7.11
C SER A 224 8.61 -9.17 6.57
N LEU A 225 8.90 -8.71 5.34
CA LEU A 225 8.32 -7.51 4.77
C LEU A 225 8.07 -7.72 3.28
N VAL A 226 6.86 -7.35 2.82
CA VAL A 226 6.46 -7.38 1.41
C VAL A 226 5.91 -6.01 1.03
N LEU A 227 6.50 -5.42 -0.02
CA LEU A 227 6.20 -4.08 -0.51
C LEU A 227 5.63 -4.20 -1.93
N THR A 228 4.43 -3.69 -2.15
CA THR A 228 3.71 -3.80 -3.43
C THR A 228 3.10 -2.49 -3.87
N GLY A 229 2.59 -2.42 -5.11
CA GLY A 229 1.88 -1.31 -5.71
C GLY A 229 0.47 -1.72 -6.16
N HIS A 230 0.13 -1.36 -7.41
CA HIS A 230 -1.05 -1.78 -8.17
C HIS A 230 -2.37 -1.17 -7.72
N ASP A 231 -2.71 -1.24 -6.46
CA ASP A 231 -3.84 -0.50 -5.90
C ASP A 231 -3.40 0.90 -5.52
N HIS A 232 -4.04 1.92 -6.11
CA HIS A 232 -3.60 3.32 -6.05
C HIS A 232 -3.97 4.00 -4.73
N PHE A 233 -3.46 3.46 -3.64
CA PHE A 233 -3.56 3.99 -2.27
C PHE A 233 -2.38 3.51 -1.42
N TYR A 234 -2.32 3.99 -0.19
CA TYR A 234 -1.47 3.42 0.84
C TYR A 234 -2.28 2.47 1.72
N GLU A 235 -1.78 1.25 1.90
CA GLU A 235 -2.28 0.33 2.92
C GLU A 235 -1.13 -0.42 3.59
N ARG A 236 -1.20 -0.51 4.92
CA ARG A 236 -0.49 -1.51 5.69
C ARG A 236 -1.51 -2.51 6.21
N THR A 237 -1.31 -3.76 5.90
CA THR A 237 -2.20 -4.81 6.41
C THR A 237 -1.86 -5.17 7.85
N LYS A 238 -2.81 -5.75 8.57
CA LYS A 238 -2.49 -6.55 9.75
C LYS A 238 -1.54 -7.67 9.33
N PRO A 239 -0.59 -8.08 10.18
CA PRO A 239 0.33 -9.16 9.82
C PRO A 239 -0.41 -10.43 9.38
N GLN A 240 -0.05 -10.97 8.23
CA GLN A 240 -0.57 -12.24 7.74
C GLN A 240 0.51 -13.31 7.94
N LYS A 241 0.21 -14.33 8.75
CA LYS A 241 1.18 -15.38 9.11
C LYS A 241 2.53 -14.82 9.61
N GLY A 242 2.48 -13.68 10.30
CA GLY A 242 3.65 -12.97 10.84
C GLY A 242 4.42 -12.13 9.84
N ILE A 243 3.99 -12.04 8.58
CA ILE A 243 4.56 -11.17 7.54
C ILE A 243 3.75 -9.87 7.47
N VAL A 244 4.41 -8.74 7.33
CA VAL A 244 3.75 -7.44 7.13
C VAL A 244 3.78 -7.10 5.64
N TYR A 245 2.60 -6.79 5.10
CA TYR A 245 2.40 -6.42 3.70
C TYR A 245 2.02 -4.95 3.60
N PHE A 246 2.60 -4.27 2.62
CA PHE A 246 2.27 -2.90 2.27
C PHE A 246 1.82 -2.80 0.82
N VAL A 247 0.79 -2.00 0.59
CA VAL A 247 0.41 -1.48 -0.73
C VAL A 247 0.84 -0.02 -0.77
N LEU A 248 1.69 0.34 -1.73
CA LEU A 248 2.36 1.63 -1.85
C LEU A 248 2.13 2.26 -3.23
N GLY A 249 0.95 1.99 -3.81
CA GLY A 249 0.58 2.35 -5.18
C GLY A 249 0.07 3.78 -5.34
N ALA A 250 0.39 4.68 -4.42
CA ALA A 250 -0.05 6.07 -4.48
C ALA A 250 1.09 7.08 -4.74
N GLY A 251 2.14 6.68 -5.46
CA GLY A 251 3.29 7.56 -5.76
C GLY A 251 2.96 8.74 -6.69
N GLY A 252 2.05 8.54 -7.64
CA GLY A 252 1.58 9.56 -8.59
C GLY A 252 0.15 9.33 -9.05
N GLN A 253 -0.35 8.12 -8.87
CA GLN A 253 -1.76 7.75 -9.08
C GLN A 253 -2.50 7.75 -7.75
N LEU A 254 -3.81 7.98 -7.80
CA LEU A 254 -4.67 7.94 -6.61
C LEU A 254 -6.05 7.44 -6.99
N ARG A 255 -6.62 6.62 -6.12
CA ARG A 255 -8.01 6.16 -6.25
C ARG A 255 -8.71 6.29 -4.91
N THR A 256 -9.29 7.48 -4.71
CA THR A 256 -10.01 7.82 -3.48
C THR A 256 -11.23 6.92 -3.28
N GLY A 257 -11.46 6.47 -2.04
CA GLY A 257 -12.60 5.64 -1.66
C GLY A 257 -12.45 4.16 -2.08
N ASN A 258 -11.27 3.73 -2.53
CA ASN A 258 -11.08 2.36 -3.04
C ASN A 258 -10.70 1.33 -1.96
N ILE A 259 -10.47 1.76 -0.72
CA ILE A 259 -10.14 0.83 0.38
C ILE A 259 -11.42 0.24 0.98
N ASN A 260 -11.66 -1.03 0.73
CA ASN A 260 -12.75 -1.78 1.36
C ASN A 260 -12.37 -2.22 2.78
N ARG A 261 -12.80 -1.45 3.76
CA ARG A 261 -12.49 -1.73 5.17
C ARG A 261 -13.20 -2.96 5.74
N SER A 262 -14.22 -3.49 5.03
CA SER A 262 -14.95 -4.69 5.45
C SER A 262 -14.13 -5.98 5.30
N THR A 263 -13.04 -5.97 4.54
CA THR A 263 -12.10 -7.11 4.41
C THR A 263 -11.49 -7.52 5.75
N GLY A 264 -11.41 -6.59 6.70
CA GLY A 264 -10.73 -6.79 7.97
C GLY A 264 -9.20 -6.87 7.88
N LEU A 265 -8.61 -6.75 6.68
CA LEU A 265 -7.16 -6.82 6.45
C LEU A 265 -6.42 -5.57 6.91
N THR A 266 -7.00 -4.39 6.66
CA THR A 266 -6.35 -3.09 6.87
C THR A 266 -6.01 -2.85 8.33
N ALA A 267 -4.73 -2.61 8.64
CA ALA A 267 -4.28 -2.01 9.89
C ALA A 267 -4.26 -0.49 9.79
N LYS A 268 -3.76 0.05 8.67
CA LYS A 268 -3.79 1.46 8.32
C LYS A 268 -3.99 1.63 6.82
N GLY A 269 -4.91 2.49 6.42
CA GLY A 269 -5.17 2.83 5.02
C GLY A 269 -5.28 4.34 4.83
N PHE A 270 -4.82 4.83 3.66
CA PHE A 270 -4.88 6.22 3.26
C PHE A 270 -5.03 6.32 1.74
N ASP A 271 -6.13 6.91 1.30
CA ASP A 271 -6.55 7.00 -0.10
C ASP A 271 -7.08 8.38 -0.47
N THR A 272 -6.67 9.42 0.29
CA THR A 272 -7.15 10.80 0.07
C THR A 272 -6.08 11.73 -0.54
N ASP A 273 -4.81 11.29 -0.59
CA ASP A 273 -3.71 11.98 -1.26
C ASP A 273 -2.63 10.97 -1.66
N THR A 274 -1.73 11.37 -2.57
CA THR A 274 -0.56 10.58 -2.91
C THR A 274 0.44 10.53 -1.76
N SER A 275 1.25 9.46 -1.74
CA SER A 275 2.15 9.19 -0.64
C SER A 275 3.33 8.30 -1.04
N PHE A 276 4.33 8.28 -0.19
CA PHE A 276 5.48 7.37 -0.25
C PHE A 276 5.84 6.92 1.17
N MET A 277 6.66 5.90 1.28
CA MET A 277 7.17 5.43 2.57
C MET A 277 8.67 5.66 2.65
N VAL A 278 9.16 5.98 3.85
CA VAL A 278 10.58 5.93 4.19
C VAL A 278 10.78 5.06 5.43
N GLY A 279 11.94 4.45 5.56
CA GLY A 279 12.24 3.66 6.75
C GLY A 279 13.71 3.31 6.87
N GLU A 280 14.06 2.79 8.03
CA GLU A 280 15.43 2.38 8.35
C GLU A 280 15.46 1.02 9.05
N PHE A 281 16.40 0.18 8.62
CA PHE A 281 16.71 -1.08 9.27
C PHE A 281 17.82 -0.86 10.31
N ILE A 282 17.58 -1.29 11.55
CA ILE A 282 18.50 -1.18 12.68
C ILE A 282 18.48 -2.53 13.42
N GLY A 283 19.46 -3.39 13.17
CA GLY A 283 19.45 -4.74 13.73
C GLY A 283 18.19 -5.51 13.33
N ASP A 284 17.41 -5.92 14.31
CA ASP A 284 16.17 -6.68 14.11
C ASP A 284 14.90 -5.80 13.95
N GLU A 285 15.05 -4.49 13.82
CA GLU A 285 13.91 -3.58 13.68
C GLU A 285 13.93 -2.84 12.34
N PHE A 286 12.74 -2.69 11.74
CA PHE A 286 12.46 -1.76 10.66
C PHE A 286 11.52 -0.67 11.17
N VAL A 287 12.05 0.53 11.30
CA VAL A 287 11.29 1.73 11.71
C VAL A 287 10.87 2.49 10.47
N PHE A 288 9.58 2.79 10.32
CA PHE A 288 9.07 3.41 9.10
C PHE A 288 8.11 4.57 9.35
N GLN A 289 7.99 5.42 8.36
CA GLN A 289 6.93 6.42 8.22
C GLN A 289 6.41 6.40 6.78
N ALA A 290 5.08 6.40 6.62
CA ALA A 290 4.43 6.74 5.37
C ALA A 290 4.05 8.22 5.39
N ILE A 291 4.36 8.95 4.31
CA ILE A 291 4.29 10.41 4.25
C ILE A 291 3.46 10.80 3.04
N SER A 292 2.48 11.67 3.22
CA SER A 292 1.68 12.22 2.13
C SER A 292 2.48 13.24 1.30
N ARG A 293 2.01 13.56 0.12
CA ARG A 293 2.52 14.62 -0.76
C ARG A 293 2.68 15.97 -0.04
N THR A 294 1.84 16.24 0.95
CA THR A 294 1.88 17.49 1.73
C THR A 294 2.82 17.43 2.94
N GLY A 295 3.47 16.27 3.18
CA GLY A 295 4.41 16.09 4.29
C GLY A 295 3.78 15.61 5.60
N GLN A 296 2.50 15.25 5.59
CA GLN A 296 1.85 14.64 6.75
C GLN A 296 2.33 13.20 6.93
N VAL A 297 2.72 12.82 8.15
CA VAL A 297 2.93 11.40 8.49
C VAL A 297 1.56 10.74 8.64
N ILE A 298 1.22 9.85 7.71
CA ILE A 298 -0.08 9.17 7.63
C ILE A 298 -0.10 7.83 8.34
N ASP A 299 1.07 7.20 8.45
CA ASP A 299 1.30 5.98 9.23
C ASP A 299 2.75 5.93 9.71
N SER A 300 3.00 5.21 10.80
CA SER A 300 4.34 4.95 11.31
C SER A 300 4.35 3.70 12.16
N GLY A 301 5.48 3.04 12.28
CA GLY A 301 5.58 1.82 13.08
C GLY A 301 6.98 1.25 13.18
N ILE A 302 7.07 0.20 13.97
CA ILE A 302 8.26 -0.65 14.08
C ILE A 302 7.85 -2.07 13.75
N ILE A 303 8.57 -2.69 12.84
CA ILE A 303 8.39 -4.08 12.45
C ILE A 303 9.63 -4.84 12.91
N THR A 304 9.42 -5.96 13.60
CA THR A 304 10.51 -6.84 14.03
C THR A 304 10.75 -7.92 12.98
N ARG A 305 12.03 -8.20 12.71
CA ARG A 305 12.43 -9.26 11.79
C ARG A 305 11.91 -10.62 12.25
N ARG A 306 11.34 -11.39 11.34
CA ARG A 306 11.00 -12.78 11.58
C ARG A 306 12.29 -13.60 11.70
N LYS A 307 12.33 -14.49 12.70
CA LYS A 307 13.44 -15.41 12.91
C LYS A 307 12.93 -16.84 12.76
N GLN A 308 13.83 -17.73 12.37
CA GLN A 308 13.52 -19.15 12.39
C GLN A 308 13.32 -19.58 13.84
N VAL A 309 12.18 -20.21 14.10
CA VAL A 309 11.97 -20.83 15.42
C VAL A 309 12.81 -22.10 15.43
N GLU A 310 13.86 -22.14 16.21
CA GLU A 310 14.63 -23.36 16.43
C GLU A 310 13.70 -24.41 17.08
N GLY A 311 13.48 -25.52 16.38
CA GLY A 311 12.79 -26.69 16.87
C GLY A 311 11.28 -26.56 16.97
N GLY A 312 10.59 -27.03 15.93
CA GLY A 312 9.15 -27.30 16.01
C GLY A 312 8.46 -27.19 14.68
N VAL A 313 8.22 -28.31 14.05
CA VAL A 313 7.06 -28.47 13.16
C VAL A 313 5.85 -28.14 14.02
N ALA A 314 5.34 -26.92 13.95
CA ALA A 314 4.05 -26.59 14.53
C ALA A 314 3.02 -27.40 13.76
N GLY A 315 2.59 -28.50 14.38
CA GLY A 315 1.53 -29.34 13.88
C GLY A 315 0.29 -28.49 13.65
N VAL A 316 -0.18 -28.55 12.42
CA VAL A 316 -1.52 -28.12 12.06
C VAL A 316 -2.49 -28.90 12.91
N ARG A 317 -3.21 -28.21 13.79
CA ARG A 317 -4.49 -28.65 14.33
C ARG A 317 -5.56 -27.63 14.00
#